data_52e83e69082f659b777bd61ca5dba739
#
_entry.id   52e83e69082f659b777bd61ca5dba739
#
_cell.length_a   1.000
_cell.length_b   1.000
_cell.length_c   1.000
_cell.angle_alpha   90.00
_cell.angle_beta   90.00
_cell.angle_gamma   90.00
#
_symmetry.space_group_name_H-M   'P 1'
#
loop_
_entity.id
_entity.type
_entity.pdbx_description
1 polymer ?
#
loop_
_entity_poly.entity_id
_entity_poly.type
_entity_poly.pdbx_seq_one_letter_code
_entity_poly.pdbx_strand_id
1 'polypeptide(L)'
;MKLKYFLLIIISVLITNCSSNQGMKPEDFKNQKPRLIIEEYLSGNVKAWGILQNRSGKVTRQFSADLNGKWDGKQLILDEKFIWNDGEIQNRQWTIDKIDDHNYEGTAGDVVGTAKGYSYGPAFKFEYVLLVPVKGREIKITFDDWIFMQDERVAINRAKMTK
;
A
#
# COMPACT_ATOMS: atom_id res chain seq x y z
N MET A 1 37.84 48.50 -0.59
CA MET A 1 37.97 47.42 -1.58
C MET A 1 37.97 46.05 -0.88
N LYS A 2 36.93 45.71 -0.08
CA LYS A 2 36.83 44.45 0.67
C LYS A 2 35.44 43.80 0.64
N LEU A 3 34.56 44.19 -0.29
CA LEU A 3 33.16 43.70 -0.33
C LEU A 3 32.86 42.73 -1.48
N LYS A 4 33.83 42.38 -2.31
CA LYS A 4 33.60 41.52 -3.49
C LYS A 4 33.80 40.02 -3.26
N TYR A 5 34.34 39.59 -2.14
CA TYR A 5 34.65 38.19 -1.88
C TYR A 5 33.61 37.46 -1.01
N PHE A 6 32.68 38.18 -0.39
CA PHE A 6 31.66 37.59 0.48
C PHE A 6 30.46 36.99 -0.25
N LEU A 7 30.24 37.42 -1.50
CA LEU A 7 29.09 36.99 -2.31
C LEU A 7 29.33 35.64 -3.04
N LEU A 8 30.58 35.21 -3.17
CA LEU A 8 30.95 33.99 -3.90
C LEU A 8 30.89 32.69 -3.03
N ILE A 9 30.87 32.83 -1.70
CA ILE A 9 30.84 31.69 -0.78
C ILE A 9 29.40 31.19 -0.51
N ILE A 10 28.40 32.04 -0.70
CA ILE A 10 26.98 31.69 -0.46
C ILE A 10 26.37 30.87 -1.61
N ILE A 11 26.92 30.91 -2.82
CA ILE A 11 26.39 30.21 -3.99
C ILE A 11 26.86 28.74 -4.05
N SER A 12 27.93 28.37 -3.34
CA SER A 12 28.46 27.00 -3.40
C SER A 12 27.80 26.00 -2.43
N VAL A 13 26.89 26.43 -1.56
CA VAL A 13 26.22 25.56 -0.57
C VAL A 13 24.84 25.04 -1.05
N LEU A 14 24.35 25.50 -2.19
CA LEU A 14 23.00 25.15 -2.69
C LEU A 14 22.96 24.04 -3.75
N ILE A 15 24.06 23.35 -4.04
CA ILE A 15 24.07 22.33 -5.14
C ILE A 15 24.38 20.89 -4.62
N THR A 16 24.15 20.57 -3.37
CA THR A 16 24.31 19.19 -2.89
C THR A 16 23.06 18.67 -2.23
N ASN A 17 21.91 18.71 -2.92
CA ASN A 17 20.78 17.86 -2.64
C ASN A 17 20.13 17.34 -3.93
N CYS A 18 20.92 16.70 -4.81
CA CYS A 18 20.40 15.60 -5.60
C CYS A 18 20.29 14.42 -4.65
N SER A 19 19.30 14.46 -3.78
CA SER A 19 18.83 13.29 -3.04
C SER A 19 18.50 12.23 -4.09
N SER A 20 19.22 11.11 -4.05
CA SER A 20 18.87 9.89 -4.74
C SER A 20 17.35 9.70 -4.64
N ASN A 21 16.69 9.51 -5.77
CA ASN A 21 15.25 9.24 -5.86
C ASN A 21 14.98 7.82 -5.30
N GLN A 22 15.34 7.62 -4.02
CA GLN A 22 14.99 6.42 -3.28
C GLN A 22 13.51 6.56 -2.94
N GLY A 23 12.70 5.70 -3.55
CA GLY A 23 11.29 5.62 -3.20
C GLY A 23 11.11 5.42 -1.69
N MET A 24 9.93 5.77 -1.21
CA MET A 24 9.51 5.61 0.18
C MET A 24 9.71 4.15 0.65
N LYS A 25 10.31 3.96 1.83
CA LYS A 25 10.53 2.65 2.46
C LYS A 25 9.69 2.53 3.72
N PRO A 26 9.22 1.32 4.09
CA PRO A 26 8.45 1.13 5.32
C PRO A 26 9.19 1.63 6.56
N GLU A 27 10.49 1.43 6.66
CA GLU A 27 11.34 1.83 7.79
C GLU A 27 11.39 3.35 8.03
N ASP A 28 11.06 4.15 7.01
CA ASP A 28 10.99 5.62 7.13
C ASP A 28 9.93 6.04 8.17
N PHE A 29 8.98 5.16 8.47
CA PHE A 29 7.86 5.39 9.38
C PHE A 29 8.05 4.82 10.78
N LYS A 30 9.17 4.15 11.09
CA LYS A 30 9.40 3.38 12.34
C LYS A 30 9.16 4.16 13.64
N ASN A 31 9.35 5.48 13.63
CA ASN A 31 9.21 6.34 14.81
C ASN A 31 7.91 7.15 14.81
N GLN A 32 7.03 6.94 13.84
CA GLN A 32 5.77 7.67 13.70
C GLN A 32 4.61 6.93 14.39
N LYS A 33 3.55 7.67 14.69
CA LYS A 33 2.32 7.17 15.32
C LYS A 33 1.08 7.69 14.56
N PRO A 34 -0.08 7.02 14.69
CA PRO A 34 -0.32 5.81 15.48
C PRO A 34 0.37 4.58 14.88
N ARG A 35 0.59 3.51 15.64
CA ARG A 35 1.12 2.25 15.11
C ARG A 35 0.00 1.47 14.45
N LEU A 36 0.20 1.04 13.20
CA LEU A 36 -0.68 0.10 12.51
C LEU A 36 -0.26 -1.34 12.83
N ILE A 37 -1.14 -2.08 13.46
CA ILE A 37 -1.07 -3.53 13.62
C ILE A 37 -2.11 -4.09 12.67
N ILE A 38 -1.67 -4.57 11.51
CA ILE A 38 -2.56 -4.87 10.38
C ILE A 38 -3.57 -5.97 10.71
N GLU A 39 -3.15 -6.99 11.44
CA GLU A 39 -4.01 -8.09 11.88
C GLU A 39 -5.09 -7.65 12.88
N GLU A 40 -4.84 -6.64 13.69
CA GLU A 40 -5.84 -6.06 14.59
C GLU A 40 -6.77 -5.13 13.82
N TYR A 41 -6.21 -4.25 12.97
CA TYR A 41 -6.97 -3.27 12.21
C TYR A 41 -7.95 -3.92 11.23
N LEU A 42 -7.56 -5.02 10.58
CA LEU A 42 -8.41 -5.73 9.62
C LEU A 42 -9.27 -6.82 10.27
N SER A 43 -9.17 -7.07 11.58
CA SER A 43 -10.03 -8.03 12.27
C SER A 43 -11.47 -7.51 12.41
N GLY A 44 -12.43 -8.39 12.16
CA GLY A 44 -13.86 -8.05 12.14
C GLY A 44 -14.29 -7.42 10.82
N ASN A 45 -15.26 -6.50 10.88
CA ASN A 45 -15.86 -5.89 9.70
C ASN A 45 -15.25 -4.52 9.42
N VAL A 46 -14.67 -4.35 8.25
CA VAL A 46 -14.11 -3.09 7.76
C VAL A 46 -14.79 -2.74 6.43
N LYS A 47 -15.06 -1.44 6.23
CA LYS A 47 -15.57 -0.93 4.95
C LYS A 47 -14.53 -0.06 4.28
N ALA A 48 -14.43 -0.19 2.96
CA ALA A 48 -13.58 0.65 2.14
C ALA A 48 -14.33 1.19 0.92
N TRP A 49 -13.87 2.32 0.42
CA TRP A 49 -14.30 2.92 -0.83
C TRP A 49 -13.07 3.35 -1.60
N GLY A 50 -13.12 3.21 -2.89
CA GLY A 50 -11.96 3.58 -3.69
C GLY A 50 -12.28 3.97 -5.11
N ILE A 51 -11.28 4.55 -5.74
CA ILE A 51 -11.29 4.92 -7.16
C ILE A 51 -10.10 4.27 -7.87
N LEU A 52 -10.31 3.89 -9.11
CA LEU A 52 -9.26 3.47 -10.02
C LEU A 52 -8.96 4.61 -11.00
N GLN A 53 -7.72 5.06 -11.04
CA GLN A 53 -7.28 6.12 -11.95
C GLN A 53 -6.30 5.58 -12.99
N ASN A 54 -6.38 6.09 -14.20
CA ASN A 54 -5.36 5.85 -15.21
C ASN A 54 -4.13 6.78 -15.01
N ARG A 55 -3.10 6.64 -15.87
CA ARG A 55 -1.86 7.43 -15.78
C ARG A 55 -2.06 8.95 -15.92
N SER A 56 -3.17 9.39 -16.55
CA SER A 56 -3.51 10.82 -16.67
C SER A 56 -4.31 11.36 -15.49
N GLY A 57 -4.54 10.55 -14.45
CA GLY A 57 -5.33 10.93 -13.27
C GLY A 57 -6.84 10.83 -13.48
N LYS A 58 -7.32 10.41 -14.67
CA LYS A 58 -8.76 10.22 -14.91
C LYS A 58 -9.27 9.01 -14.13
N VAL A 59 -10.35 9.21 -13.34
CA VAL A 59 -11.07 8.13 -12.69
C VAL A 59 -11.74 7.27 -13.75
N THR A 60 -11.46 5.97 -13.72
CA THR A 60 -12.00 4.99 -14.68
C THR A 60 -13.02 4.06 -14.06
N ARG A 61 -12.88 3.72 -12.77
CA ARG A 61 -13.84 2.91 -12.00
C ARG A 61 -13.86 3.37 -10.55
N GLN A 62 -14.94 3.01 -9.85
CA GLN A 62 -15.10 3.23 -8.42
C GLN A 62 -15.63 1.95 -7.78
N PHE A 63 -15.34 1.74 -6.51
CA PHE A 63 -15.83 0.60 -5.77
C PHE A 63 -16.18 0.95 -4.32
N SER A 64 -17.04 0.13 -3.73
CA SER A 64 -17.11 -0.09 -2.30
C SER A 64 -16.65 -1.52 -2.01
N ALA A 65 -16.07 -1.74 -0.82
CA ALA A 65 -15.66 -3.07 -0.40
C ALA A 65 -16.10 -3.33 1.05
N ASP A 66 -16.61 -4.53 1.27
CA ASP A 66 -16.82 -5.11 2.59
C ASP A 66 -15.69 -6.11 2.85
N LEU A 67 -14.95 -5.90 3.94
CA LEU A 67 -13.87 -6.76 4.38
C LEU A 67 -14.26 -7.42 5.69
N ASN A 68 -13.96 -8.70 5.85
CA ASN A 68 -14.15 -9.43 7.09
C ASN A 68 -12.88 -10.22 7.43
N GLY A 69 -12.18 -9.80 8.48
CA GLY A 69 -10.94 -10.43 8.92
C GLY A 69 -11.14 -11.30 10.15
N LYS A 70 -10.43 -12.44 10.18
CA LYS A 70 -10.36 -13.37 11.32
C LYS A 70 -8.90 -13.65 11.64
N TRP A 71 -8.46 -13.21 12.81
CA TRP A 71 -7.11 -13.41 13.32
C TRP A 71 -7.11 -14.54 14.36
N ASP A 72 -6.21 -15.50 14.22
CA ASP A 72 -6.09 -16.66 15.12
C ASP A 72 -4.87 -16.59 16.08
N GLY A 73 -4.11 -15.50 16.04
CA GLY A 73 -2.86 -15.33 16.78
C GLY A 73 -1.60 -15.53 15.92
N LYS A 74 -1.73 -16.03 14.70
CA LYS A 74 -0.63 -16.25 13.76
C LYS A 74 -0.99 -15.90 12.33
N GLN A 75 -2.22 -16.18 11.92
CA GLN A 75 -2.70 -16.03 10.56
C GLN A 75 -3.98 -15.18 10.53
N LEU A 76 -4.04 -14.24 9.60
CA LEU A 76 -5.22 -13.45 9.28
C LEU A 76 -5.85 -14.01 8.00
N ILE A 77 -7.09 -14.48 8.11
CA ILE A 77 -7.94 -14.78 6.96
C ILE A 77 -8.79 -13.55 6.71
N LEU A 78 -8.65 -12.93 5.54
CA LEU A 78 -9.36 -11.71 5.16
C LEU A 78 -10.23 -11.97 3.94
N ASP A 79 -11.53 -11.98 4.14
CA ASP A 79 -12.53 -12.04 3.06
C ASP A 79 -12.82 -10.62 2.57
N GLU A 80 -12.68 -10.39 1.28
CA GLU A 80 -12.95 -9.12 0.61
C GLU A 80 -14.05 -9.30 -0.43
N LYS A 81 -15.06 -8.43 -0.37
CA LYS A 81 -16.11 -8.33 -1.39
C LYS A 81 -16.15 -6.92 -1.96
N PHE A 82 -15.69 -6.76 -3.19
CA PHE A 82 -15.75 -5.51 -3.94
C PHE A 82 -17.04 -5.43 -4.76
N ILE A 83 -17.66 -4.27 -4.76
CA ILE A 83 -18.81 -3.91 -5.61
C ILE A 83 -18.40 -2.71 -6.44
N TRP A 84 -18.22 -2.91 -7.73
CA TRP A 84 -17.81 -1.90 -8.67
C TRP A 84 -19.01 -1.09 -9.19
N ASN A 85 -18.77 0.15 -9.62
CA ASN A 85 -19.82 1.04 -10.13
C ASN A 85 -20.42 0.60 -11.48
N ASP A 86 -19.81 -0.37 -12.16
CA ASP A 86 -20.34 -1.03 -13.37
C ASP A 86 -21.15 -2.30 -13.05
N GLY A 87 -21.37 -2.61 -11.77
CA GLY A 87 -22.13 -3.76 -11.29
C GLY A 87 -21.32 -5.05 -11.14
N GLU A 88 -20.03 -5.06 -11.49
CA GLU A 88 -19.17 -6.22 -11.25
C GLU A 88 -19.01 -6.46 -9.74
N ILE A 89 -19.10 -7.72 -9.32
CA ILE A 89 -18.79 -8.16 -7.95
C ILE A 89 -17.53 -9.02 -8.02
N GLN A 90 -16.53 -8.65 -7.23
CA GLN A 90 -15.30 -9.39 -7.11
C GLN A 90 -15.10 -9.82 -5.67
N ASN A 91 -14.82 -11.11 -5.46
CA ASN A 91 -14.48 -11.65 -4.15
C ASN A 91 -13.03 -12.10 -4.16
N ARG A 92 -12.34 -11.88 -3.02
CA ARG A 92 -10.99 -12.39 -2.78
C ARG A 92 -10.89 -12.81 -1.32
N GLN A 93 -10.17 -13.89 -1.07
CA GLN A 93 -9.78 -14.28 0.27
C GLN A 93 -8.26 -14.28 0.33
N TRP A 94 -7.73 -13.49 1.26
CA TRP A 94 -6.33 -13.52 1.62
C TRP A 94 -6.11 -14.46 2.80
N THR A 95 -4.99 -15.15 2.76
CA THR A 95 -4.35 -15.80 3.91
C THR A 95 -3.06 -15.05 4.16
N ILE A 96 -2.95 -14.37 5.30
CA ILE A 96 -1.80 -13.52 5.65
C ILE A 96 -1.17 -14.06 6.93
N ASP A 97 0.06 -14.55 6.80
CA ASP A 97 0.87 -15.05 7.92
C ASP A 97 1.72 -13.91 8.49
N LYS A 98 1.68 -13.73 9.81
CA LYS A 98 2.62 -12.88 10.52
C LYS A 98 3.90 -13.66 10.78
N ILE A 99 4.99 -13.24 10.16
CA ILE A 99 6.30 -13.88 10.29
C ILE A 99 7.02 -13.37 11.54
N ASP A 100 6.98 -12.05 11.74
CA ASP A 100 7.48 -11.35 12.93
C ASP A 100 6.77 -10.00 13.10
N ASP A 101 7.27 -9.11 13.96
CA ASP A 101 6.65 -7.81 14.26
C ASP A 101 6.64 -6.84 13.07
N HIS A 102 7.40 -7.13 12.03
CA HIS A 102 7.55 -6.26 10.87
C HIS A 102 7.25 -6.93 9.54
N ASN A 103 7.31 -8.28 9.48
CA ASN A 103 7.25 -9.03 8.23
C ASN A 103 6.00 -9.91 8.16
N TYR A 104 5.37 -9.91 7.00
CA TYR A 104 4.17 -10.68 6.69
C TYR A 104 4.32 -11.34 5.33
N GLU A 105 3.67 -12.47 5.17
CA GLU A 105 3.53 -13.18 3.90
C GLU A 105 2.06 -13.41 3.62
N GLY A 106 1.65 -13.24 2.35
CA GLY A 106 0.26 -13.41 1.98
C GLY A 106 0.07 -14.21 0.71
N THR A 107 -1.05 -14.95 0.65
CA THR A 107 -1.49 -15.65 -0.55
C THR A 107 -2.97 -15.40 -0.80
N ALA A 108 -3.38 -15.41 -2.07
CA ALA A 108 -4.78 -15.42 -2.50
C ALA A 108 -4.89 -16.19 -3.83
N GLY A 109 -6.10 -16.53 -4.23
CA GLY A 109 -6.32 -17.38 -5.41
C GLY A 109 -5.84 -16.78 -6.73
N ASP A 110 -5.76 -15.46 -6.85
CA ASP A 110 -5.31 -14.71 -8.01
C ASP A 110 -3.89 -14.12 -7.87
N VAL A 111 -3.19 -14.43 -6.75
CA VAL A 111 -1.82 -13.98 -6.49
C VAL A 111 -0.81 -14.95 -7.09
N VAL A 112 0.18 -14.41 -7.78
CA VAL A 112 1.32 -15.17 -8.31
C VAL A 112 2.41 -15.28 -7.25
N GLY A 113 2.62 -16.47 -6.73
CA GLY A 113 3.59 -16.70 -5.66
C GLY A 113 3.10 -16.18 -4.30
N THR A 114 3.97 -15.52 -3.56
CA THR A 114 3.70 -15.03 -2.21
C THR A 114 3.85 -13.51 -2.16
N ALA A 115 2.84 -12.83 -1.65
CA ALA A 115 2.90 -11.40 -1.34
C ALA A 115 3.81 -11.15 -0.14
N LYS A 116 4.51 -10.02 -0.12
CA LYS A 116 5.39 -9.61 0.98
C LYS A 116 4.85 -8.36 1.66
N GLY A 117 4.68 -8.43 2.98
CA GLY A 117 4.18 -7.35 3.81
C GLY A 117 5.23 -6.81 4.77
N TYR A 118 5.23 -5.49 4.97
CA TYR A 118 6.17 -4.80 5.87
C TYR A 118 5.43 -3.76 6.70
N SER A 119 5.54 -3.83 8.04
CA SER A 119 4.84 -2.94 8.97
C SER A 119 5.81 -2.13 9.83
N TYR A 120 5.73 -0.80 9.73
CA TYR A 120 6.52 0.12 10.55
C TYR A 120 5.71 1.38 10.90
N GLY A 121 5.60 1.69 12.19
CA GLY A 121 4.81 2.84 12.64
C GLY A 121 3.37 2.79 12.10
N PRO A 122 2.84 3.87 11.48
CA PRO A 122 1.51 3.89 10.88
C PRO A 122 1.42 3.22 9.50
N ALA A 123 2.54 2.77 8.93
CA ALA A 123 2.59 2.29 7.56
C ALA A 123 2.67 0.77 7.47
N PHE A 124 1.85 0.20 6.59
CA PHE A 124 1.96 -1.18 6.12
C PHE A 124 2.10 -1.16 4.61
N LYS A 125 3.14 -1.80 4.09
CA LYS A 125 3.37 -1.99 2.67
C LYS A 125 3.10 -3.44 2.30
N PHE A 126 2.40 -3.67 1.18
CA PHE A 126 2.15 -5.00 0.66
C PHE A 126 2.52 -5.04 -0.83
N GLU A 127 3.43 -5.92 -1.20
CA GLU A 127 3.91 -6.09 -2.57
C GLU A 127 3.49 -7.45 -3.11
N TYR A 128 2.80 -7.45 -4.25
CA TYR A 128 2.30 -8.68 -4.84
C TYR A 128 2.04 -8.54 -6.34
N VAL A 129 1.88 -9.68 -7.01
CA VAL A 129 1.52 -9.77 -8.42
C VAL A 129 0.19 -10.49 -8.54
N LEU A 130 -0.79 -9.86 -9.20
CA LEU A 130 -2.07 -10.49 -9.52
C LEU A 130 -2.13 -10.96 -10.97
N LEU A 131 -2.86 -12.04 -11.21
CA LEU A 131 -3.40 -12.42 -12.50
C LEU A 131 -4.75 -11.72 -12.69
N VAL A 132 -4.79 -10.74 -13.59
CA VAL A 132 -6.00 -9.94 -13.84
C VAL A 132 -6.56 -10.29 -15.21
N PRO A 133 -7.84 -10.72 -15.31
CA PRO A 133 -8.47 -10.97 -16.59
C PRO A 133 -8.75 -9.65 -17.33
N VAL A 134 -8.17 -9.50 -18.52
CA VAL A 134 -8.37 -8.33 -19.37
C VAL A 134 -8.68 -8.80 -20.80
N LYS A 135 -9.90 -8.52 -21.28
CA LYS A 135 -10.35 -8.87 -22.63
C LYS A 135 -10.07 -10.33 -23.01
N GLY A 136 -10.38 -11.26 -22.08
CA GLY A 136 -10.23 -12.70 -22.29
C GLY A 136 -8.79 -13.23 -22.18
N ARG A 137 -7.85 -12.42 -21.68
CA ARG A 137 -6.47 -12.83 -21.40
C ARG A 137 -6.13 -12.49 -19.95
N GLU A 138 -5.33 -13.31 -19.31
CA GLU A 138 -4.75 -13.00 -18.00
C GLU A 138 -3.47 -12.21 -18.18
N ILE A 139 -3.37 -11.09 -17.48
CA ILE A 139 -2.16 -10.29 -17.43
C ILE A 139 -1.66 -10.16 -15.99
N LYS A 140 -0.34 -10.20 -15.83
CA LYS A 140 0.31 -9.97 -14.54
C LYS A 140 0.36 -8.47 -14.28
N ILE A 141 -0.16 -8.08 -13.12
CA ILE A 141 -0.11 -6.70 -12.62
C ILE A 141 0.61 -6.71 -11.28
N THR A 142 1.68 -5.95 -11.18
CA THR A 142 2.41 -5.75 -9.92
C THR A 142 1.74 -4.64 -9.13
N PHE A 143 1.50 -4.90 -7.85
CA PHE A 143 0.95 -3.97 -6.88
C PHE A 143 2.03 -3.56 -5.88
N ASP A 144 2.19 -2.25 -5.71
CA ASP A 144 2.90 -1.60 -4.62
C ASP A 144 1.84 -0.89 -3.79
N ASP A 145 1.37 -1.59 -2.76
CA ASP A 145 0.19 -1.25 -1.98
C ASP A 145 0.60 -0.77 -0.59
N TRP A 146 0.10 0.39 -0.20
CA TRP A 146 0.42 1.05 1.05
C TRP A 146 -0.83 1.39 1.83
N ILE A 147 -0.86 1.03 3.11
CA ILE A 147 -1.89 1.42 4.06
C ILE A 147 -1.25 2.32 5.12
N PHE A 148 -1.85 3.48 5.36
CA PHE A 148 -1.39 4.46 6.33
C PHE A 148 -2.48 4.72 7.36
N MET A 149 -2.25 4.30 8.59
CA MET A 149 -3.17 4.56 9.70
C MET A 149 -3.18 6.05 10.03
N GLN A 150 -4.37 6.65 10.08
CA GLN A 150 -4.57 8.07 10.39
C GLN A 150 -4.97 8.26 11.85
N ASP A 151 -5.86 7.42 12.33
CA ASP A 151 -6.32 7.33 13.72
C ASP A 151 -6.72 5.87 14.02
N GLU A 152 -7.30 5.61 15.18
CA GLU A 152 -7.66 4.25 15.62
C GLU A 152 -8.70 3.55 14.72
N ARG A 153 -9.39 4.28 13.84
CA ARG A 153 -10.48 3.76 13.02
C ARG A 153 -10.30 3.93 11.51
N VAL A 154 -9.42 4.86 11.11
CA VAL A 154 -9.28 5.25 9.71
C VAL A 154 -7.87 5.00 9.21
N ALA A 155 -7.76 4.32 8.10
CA ALA A 155 -6.53 4.21 7.33
C ALA A 155 -6.76 4.62 5.88
N ILE A 156 -5.74 5.19 5.27
CA ILE A 156 -5.72 5.52 3.84
C ILE A 156 -4.91 4.44 3.12
N ASN A 157 -5.54 3.82 2.12
CA ASN A 157 -4.86 2.89 1.23
C ASN A 157 -4.48 3.58 -0.09
N ARG A 158 -3.27 3.33 -0.55
CA ARG A 158 -2.75 3.81 -1.83
C ARG A 158 -2.04 2.67 -2.55
N ALA A 159 -2.65 2.15 -3.61
CA ALA A 159 -2.04 1.13 -4.47
C ALA A 159 -1.52 1.74 -5.78
N LYS A 160 -0.28 1.42 -6.13
CA LYS A 160 0.28 1.68 -7.46
C LYS A 160 0.35 0.37 -8.22
N MET A 161 -0.25 0.37 -9.41
CA MET A 161 -0.29 -0.79 -10.30
C MET A 161 0.62 -0.57 -11.49
N THR A 162 1.43 -1.58 -11.81
CA THR A 162 2.32 -1.58 -12.99
C THR A 162 2.26 -2.93 -13.70
N LYS A 163 2.37 -2.86 -15.04
CA LYS A 163 2.42 -4.05 -15.91
C LYS A 163 3.87 -4.33 -16.30
#